data_223bf4021c59503ba266960d6989bc1e
#
_entry.id   223bf4021c59503ba266960d6989bc1e
#
_cell.length_a   1.000
_cell.length_b   1.000
_cell.length_c   1.000
_cell.angle_alpha   90.00
_cell.angle_beta   90.00
_cell.angle_gamma   90.00
#
_symmetry.space_group_name_H-M   'P 1'
#
loop_
_entity.id
_entity.type
_entity.pdbx_description
1 polymer ?
#
loop_
_entity_poly.entity_id
_entity_poly.type
_entity_poly.pdbx_seq_one_letter_code
_entity_poly.pdbx_strand_id
1 'polypeptide(L)'
;MANDQKVRVGGRELNVSNLDKVLYPATGTTKADVMRYYQAVADVLVPQVRRRPVTRKRWPEGVDRQSFFRKDLEDSAPEWIPTATIQHTTSVNVYPLIDGSATLAWLSQVAAIELHTPQWRFGEDGAPRNPDRLVLDLDPGPGVALRDTAEVALWCREILEDMGLTCVPVTSGS
;
A
#
# COMPACT_ATOMS: atom_id res chain seq x y z
N MET A 1 25.95 12.21 7.30
CA MET A 1 25.02 12.68 8.34
C MET A 1 23.63 12.64 7.74
N ALA A 2 22.66 12.03 8.40
CA ALA A 2 21.28 12.05 7.92
C ALA A 2 20.80 13.50 7.87
N ASN A 3 20.35 13.96 6.70
CA ASN A 3 19.89 15.33 6.53
C ASN A 3 18.39 15.33 6.90
N ASP A 4 18.11 15.43 8.20
CA ASP A 4 16.74 15.48 8.72
C ASP A 4 16.10 16.81 8.34
N GLN A 5 14.96 16.73 7.69
CA GLN A 5 14.19 17.88 7.26
C GLN A 5 12.75 17.77 7.75
N LYS A 6 12.13 18.91 8.05
CA LYS A 6 10.69 18.98 8.27
C LYS A 6 9.99 19.40 6.99
N VAL A 7 9.02 18.62 6.57
CA VAL A 7 8.16 18.93 5.44
C VAL A 7 6.71 19.05 5.90
N ARG A 8 5.92 19.85 5.20
CA ARG A 8 4.48 19.97 5.46
C ARG A 8 3.69 19.40 4.30
N VAL A 9 2.91 18.34 4.58
CA VAL A 9 2.11 17.64 3.59
C VAL A 9 0.70 17.43 4.13
N GLY A 10 -0.32 17.78 3.36
CA GLY A 10 -1.72 17.62 3.76
C GLY A 10 -2.06 18.31 5.10
N GLY A 11 -1.41 19.43 5.42
CA GLY A 11 -1.58 20.15 6.66
C GLY A 11 -0.85 19.56 7.88
N ARG A 12 -0.15 18.44 7.74
CA ARG A 12 0.62 17.76 8.80
C ARG A 12 2.12 18.01 8.64
N GLU A 13 2.84 18.06 9.75
CA GLU A 13 4.30 18.10 9.76
C GLU A 13 4.85 16.66 9.79
N LEU A 14 5.88 16.42 8.99
CA LEU A 14 6.58 15.14 8.90
C LEU A 14 8.09 15.37 8.91
N ASN A 15 8.79 14.67 9.77
CA ASN A 15 10.26 14.57 9.71
C ASN A 15 10.64 13.58 8.62
N VAL A 16 11.47 14.03 7.68
CA VAL A 16 11.99 13.20 6.59
C VAL A 16 13.49 13.20 6.59
N SER A 17 14.07 12.08 6.20
CA SER A 17 15.52 11.89 6.13
C SER A 17 15.93 11.04 4.95
N ASN A 18 17.19 11.19 4.54
CA ASN A 18 17.79 10.40 3.46
C ASN A 18 16.93 10.43 2.17
N LEU A 19 16.44 11.60 1.79
CA LEU A 19 15.58 11.77 0.61
C LEU A 19 16.28 11.41 -0.70
N ASP A 20 17.60 11.56 -0.74
CA ASP A 20 18.49 11.21 -1.85
C ASP A 20 18.85 9.72 -1.91
N LYS A 21 18.44 8.93 -0.90
CA LYS A 21 18.69 7.48 -0.91
C LYS A 21 18.01 6.83 -2.10
N VAL A 22 18.83 6.17 -2.94
CA VAL A 22 18.32 5.41 -4.09
C VAL A 22 17.59 4.17 -3.61
N LEU A 23 16.31 4.04 -3.98
CA LEU A 23 15.49 2.87 -3.67
C LEU A 23 15.38 1.91 -4.86
N TYR A 24 15.48 2.41 -6.10
CA TYR A 24 15.49 1.60 -7.32
C TYR A 24 16.81 1.83 -8.07
N PRO A 25 17.82 0.97 -7.87
CA PRO A 25 19.15 1.18 -8.46
C PRO A 25 19.14 1.20 -10.00
N ALA A 26 18.30 0.40 -10.64
CA ALA A 26 18.22 0.33 -12.10
C ALA A 26 17.80 1.66 -12.77
N THR A 27 17.02 2.50 -12.07
CA THR A 27 16.51 3.77 -12.59
C THR A 27 17.07 4.98 -11.85
N GLY A 28 17.80 4.77 -10.77
CA GLY A 28 18.27 5.83 -9.89
C GLY A 28 17.15 6.49 -9.06
N THR A 29 15.95 5.88 -9.01
CA THR A 29 14.79 6.45 -8.31
C THR A 29 15.06 6.53 -6.80
N THR A 30 14.91 7.71 -6.26
CA THR A 30 15.22 8.01 -4.85
C THR A 30 13.98 7.92 -3.96
N LYS A 31 14.19 7.99 -2.64
CA LYS A 31 13.11 8.11 -1.67
C LYS A 31 12.26 9.37 -1.92
N ALA A 32 12.88 10.49 -2.30
CA ALA A 32 12.15 11.70 -2.68
C ALA A 32 11.25 11.48 -3.90
N ASP A 33 11.70 10.69 -4.87
CA ASP A 33 10.89 10.37 -6.05
C ASP A 33 9.68 9.52 -5.69
N VAL A 34 9.85 8.52 -4.82
CA VAL A 34 8.74 7.70 -4.30
C VAL A 34 7.75 8.56 -3.52
N MET A 35 8.25 9.51 -2.71
CA MET A 35 7.38 10.45 -2.00
C MET A 35 6.58 11.33 -2.96
N ARG A 36 7.22 11.87 -3.99
CA ARG A 36 6.54 12.65 -5.04
C ARG A 36 5.50 11.83 -5.78
N TYR A 37 5.82 10.58 -6.11
CA TYR A 37 4.87 9.66 -6.73
C TYR A 37 3.63 9.46 -5.85
N TYR A 38 3.80 9.15 -4.56
CA TYR A 38 2.68 9.00 -3.64
C TYR A 38 1.83 10.26 -3.52
N GLN A 39 2.45 11.45 -3.57
CA GLN A 39 1.69 12.70 -3.59
C GLN A 39 0.91 12.88 -4.89
N ALA A 40 1.52 12.56 -6.03
CA ALA A 40 0.88 12.70 -7.35
C ALA A 40 -0.33 11.78 -7.53
N VAL A 41 -0.31 10.58 -6.92
CA VAL A 41 -1.42 9.62 -7.03
C VAL A 41 -2.37 9.65 -5.83
N ALA A 42 -2.17 10.54 -4.86
CA ALA A 42 -2.92 10.56 -3.61
C ALA A 42 -4.44 10.64 -3.83
N ASP A 43 -4.89 11.47 -4.75
CA ASP A 43 -6.33 11.69 -5.01
C ASP A 43 -7.03 10.42 -5.55
N VAL A 44 -6.30 9.55 -6.25
CA VAL A 44 -6.85 8.29 -6.77
C VAL A 44 -6.55 7.10 -5.84
N LEU A 45 -5.43 7.11 -5.13
CA LEU A 45 -5.03 6.01 -4.25
C LEU A 45 -5.78 6.03 -2.92
N VAL A 46 -5.88 7.20 -2.26
CA VAL A 46 -6.49 7.31 -0.93
C VAL A 46 -7.92 6.77 -0.89
N PRO A 47 -8.82 7.06 -1.84
CA PRO A 47 -10.15 6.48 -1.86
C PRO A 47 -10.17 4.95 -1.88
N GLN A 48 -9.17 4.31 -2.52
CA GLN A 48 -9.07 2.86 -2.64
C GLN A 48 -8.64 2.18 -1.34
N VAL A 49 -7.83 2.87 -0.53
CA VAL A 49 -7.20 2.30 0.69
C VAL A 49 -7.76 2.86 1.98
N ARG A 50 -8.59 3.90 1.92
CA ARG A 50 -9.16 4.57 3.10
C ARG A 50 -9.88 3.61 4.01
N ARG A 51 -9.57 3.70 5.34
CA ARG A 51 -10.12 2.85 6.40
C ARG A 51 -9.81 1.35 6.25
N ARG A 52 -8.82 0.99 5.43
CA ARG A 52 -8.31 -0.38 5.38
C ARG A 52 -7.04 -0.48 6.19
N PRO A 53 -6.88 -1.51 7.05
CA PRO A 53 -5.64 -1.74 7.76
C PRO A 53 -4.52 -2.08 6.77
N VAL A 54 -3.40 -1.37 6.88
CA VAL A 54 -2.32 -1.49 5.89
C VAL A 54 -1.19 -2.35 6.45
N THR A 55 -0.92 -3.47 5.79
CA THR A 55 0.35 -4.19 5.93
C THR A 55 1.33 -3.61 4.92
N ARG A 56 2.48 -3.16 5.40
CA ARG A 56 3.51 -2.54 4.57
C ARG A 56 4.60 -3.56 4.24
N LYS A 57 4.99 -3.66 2.98
CA LYS A 57 6.25 -4.30 2.63
C LYS A 57 7.28 -3.20 2.39
N ARG A 58 8.38 -3.27 3.13
CA ARG A 58 9.35 -2.19 3.24
C ARG A 58 10.69 -2.62 2.66
N TRP A 59 11.37 -1.70 1.97
CA TRP A 59 12.72 -1.86 1.43
C TRP A 59 13.65 -0.74 1.89
N PRO A 60 14.05 -0.73 3.18
CA PRO A 60 14.88 0.37 3.71
C PRO A 60 16.21 0.55 2.96
N GLU A 61 16.74 -0.54 2.40
CA GLU A 61 18.02 -0.55 1.67
C GLU A 61 17.87 -0.60 0.13
N GLY A 62 16.65 -0.40 -0.38
CA GLY A 62 16.33 -0.45 -1.81
C GLY A 62 15.82 -1.80 -2.27
N VAL A 63 15.19 -1.82 -3.46
CA VAL A 63 14.44 -2.99 -3.97
C VAL A 63 15.29 -4.21 -4.27
N ASP A 64 16.59 -4.03 -4.51
CA ASP A 64 17.55 -5.12 -4.73
C ASP A 64 18.03 -5.77 -3.41
N ARG A 65 17.55 -5.30 -2.28
CA ARG A 65 17.91 -5.78 -0.95
C ARG A 65 16.70 -6.43 -0.27
N GLN A 66 16.99 -7.07 0.88
CA GLN A 66 15.97 -7.77 1.64
C GLN A 66 14.82 -6.84 2.06
N SER A 67 13.59 -7.23 1.74
CA SER A 67 12.37 -6.61 2.22
C SER A 67 11.79 -7.36 3.41
N PHE A 68 10.88 -6.71 4.12
CA PHE A 68 10.11 -7.34 5.19
C PHE A 68 8.69 -6.76 5.29
N PHE A 69 7.77 -7.59 5.75
CA PHE A 69 6.41 -7.15 6.05
C PHE A 69 6.33 -6.54 7.45
N ARG A 70 5.57 -5.44 7.56
CA ARG A 70 5.28 -4.79 8.84
C ARG A 70 3.78 -4.51 8.96
N LYS A 71 3.15 -5.07 10.00
CA LYS A 71 1.74 -4.84 10.36
C LYS A 71 1.61 -3.69 11.34
N ASP A 72 2.33 -3.79 12.46
CA ASP A 72 2.27 -2.80 13.53
C ASP A 72 2.85 -1.45 13.12
N LEU A 73 2.21 -0.40 13.62
CA LEU A 73 2.77 0.94 13.54
C LEU A 73 4.14 0.98 14.23
N GLU A 74 5.06 1.77 13.69
CA GLU A 74 6.36 2.02 14.31
C GLU A 74 6.21 2.94 15.53
N ASP A 75 6.98 2.69 16.60
CA ASP A 75 6.98 3.56 17.80
C ASP A 75 7.39 5.00 17.47
N SER A 76 8.18 5.18 16.40
CA SER A 76 8.61 6.49 15.90
C SER A 76 7.61 7.16 14.94
N ALA A 77 6.46 6.54 14.71
CA ALA A 77 5.46 7.10 13.80
C ALA A 77 4.84 8.37 14.40
N PRO A 78 4.49 9.36 13.58
CA PRO A 78 3.79 10.53 14.05
C PRO A 78 2.43 10.18 14.70
N GLU A 79 2.12 10.82 15.82
CA GLU A 79 0.87 10.59 16.60
C GLU A 79 -0.41 10.86 15.78
N TRP A 80 -0.32 11.69 14.73
CA TRP A 80 -1.46 12.02 13.88
C TRP A 80 -1.80 10.90 12.87
N ILE A 81 -1.05 9.82 12.78
CA ILE A 81 -1.38 8.69 11.90
C ILE A 81 -2.58 7.93 12.48
N PRO A 82 -3.70 7.84 11.75
CA PRO A 82 -4.83 7.08 12.22
C PRO A 82 -4.48 5.59 12.28
N THR A 83 -5.00 4.91 13.28
CA THR A 83 -4.74 3.50 13.51
C THR A 83 -6.02 2.71 13.75
N ALA A 84 -5.93 1.39 13.55
CA ALA A 84 -6.94 0.44 14.01
C ALA A 84 -6.27 -0.78 14.64
N THR A 85 -6.82 -1.24 15.75
CA THR A 85 -6.34 -2.44 16.44
C THR A 85 -7.12 -3.66 15.95
N ILE A 86 -6.41 -4.71 15.59
CA ILE A 86 -7.01 -5.99 15.18
C ILE A 86 -6.50 -7.07 16.12
N GLN A 87 -7.44 -7.77 16.76
CA GLN A 87 -7.18 -8.96 17.54
C GLN A 87 -7.13 -10.16 16.57
N HIS A 88 -5.96 -10.74 16.42
CA HIS A 88 -5.79 -12.03 15.74
C HIS A 88 -5.82 -13.17 16.75
N THR A 89 -5.83 -14.41 16.27
CA THR A 89 -5.85 -15.60 17.13
C THR A 89 -4.64 -15.66 18.07
N THR A 90 -3.47 -15.19 17.61
CA THR A 90 -2.21 -15.31 18.37
C THR A 90 -1.54 -13.98 18.69
N SER A 91 -2.08 -12.84 18.22
CA SER A 91 -1.47 -11.53 18.39
C SER A 91 -2.49 -10.42 18.33
N VAL A 92 -2.12 -9.26 18.88
CA VAL A 92 -2.82 -7.99 18.69
C VAL A 92 -1.90 -7.10 17.88
N ASN A 93 -2.40 -6.52 16.79
CA ASN A 93 -1.61 -5.62 15.98
C ASN A 93 -2.30 -4.27 15.82
N VAL A 94 -1.53 -3.19 15.86
CA VAL A 94 -1.98 -1.82 15.62
C VAL A 94 -1.59 -1.41 14.21
N TYR A 95 -2.55 -1.43 13.31
CA TYR A 95 -2.34 -1.11 11.91
C TYR A 95 -2.48 0.39 11.64
N PRO A 96 -1.60 1.00 10.84
CA PRO A 96 -1.88 2.32 10.29
C PRO A 96 -3.02 2.26 9.27
N LEU A 97 -3.80 3.34 9.24
CA LEU A 97 -4.82 3.59 8.22
C LEU A 97 -4.34 4.75 7.35
N ILE A 98 -4.67 4.71 6.06
CA ILE A 98 -4.38 5.80 5.14
C ILE A 98 -5.64 6.67 5.03
N ASP A 99 -5.53 7.92 5.44
CA ASP A 99 -6.62 8.92 5.40
C ASP A 99 -6.36 10.08 4.44
N GLY A 100 -5.09 10.25 4.02
CA GLY A 100 -4.70 11.34 3.14
C GLY A 100 -3.25 11.29 2.69
N SER A 101 -2.85 12.33 1.97
CA SER A 101 -1.51 12.47 1.39
C SER A 101 -0.39 12.52 2.42
N ALA A 102 -0.66 13.02 3.64
CA ALA A 102 0.32 13.04 4.73
C ALA A 102 0.74 11.63 5.15
N THR A 103 -0.21 10.70 5.29
CA THR A 103 0.08 9.30 5.61
C THR A 103 0.86 8.62 4.49
N LEU A 104 0.56 8.92 3.22
CA LEU A 104 1.34 8.42 2.08
C LEU A 104 2.78 8.93 2.09
N ALA A 105 3.00 10.21 2.45
CA ALA A 105 4.34 10.77 2.62
C ALA A 105 5.12 10.04 3.73
N TRP A 106 4.49 9.77 4.87
CA TRP A 106 5.11 8.97 5.92
C TRP A 106 5.44 7.55 5.46
N LEU A 107 4.57 6.89 4.71
CA LEU A 107 4.83 5.57 4.16
C LEU A 107 6.06 5.56 3.25
N SER A 108 6.25 6.59 2.42
CA SER A 108 7.47 6.73 1.62
C SER A 108 8.71 6.96 2.49
N GLN A 109 8.59 7.74 3.57
CA GLN A 109 9.70 7.96 4.51
C GLN A 109 10.19 6.66 5.13
N VAL A 110 9.30 5.74 5.46
CA VAL A 110 9.64 4.42 5.99
C VAL A 110 9.95 3.36 4.91
N ALA A 111 10.11 3.80 3.65
CA ALA A 111 10.37 2.95 2.48
C ALA A 111 9.34 1.81 2.31
N ALA A 112 8.09 2.08 2.61
CA ALA A 112 6.97 1.20 2.31
C ALA A 112 6.58 1.39 0.83
N ILE A 113 7.00 0.46 -0.02
CA ILE A 113 6.79 0.53 -1.48
C ILE A 113 5.55 -0.28 -1.89
N GLU A 114 5.28 -1.39 -1.21
CA GLU A 114 4.04 -2.13 -1.38
C GLU A 114 3.10 -1.90 -0.19
N LEU A 115 1.83 -1.65 -0.49
CA LEU A 115 0.76 -1.42 0.47
C LEU A 115 -0.31 -2.50 0.30
N HIS A 116 -0.36 -3.43 1.24
CA HIS A 116 -1.30 -4.53 1.22
C HIS A 116 -2.50 -4.19 2.12
N THR A 117 -3.68 -4.16 1.54
CA THR A 117 -4.93 -3.88 2.25
C THR A 117 -5.93 -5.01 2.03
N PRO A 118 -6.77 -5.34 3.03
CA PRO A 118 -7.82 -6.32 2.84
C PRO A 118 -8.94 -5.78 1.93
N GLN A 119 -9.80 -6.68 1.49
CA GLN A 119 -10.95 -6.35 0.65
C GLN A 119 -12.13 -5.75 1.43
N TRP A 120 -11.98 -5.61 2.74
CA TRP A 120 -12.92 -4.98 3.66
C TRP A 120 -12.32 -3.71 4.29
N ARG A 121 -13.14 -2.88 4.90
CA ARG A 121 -12.73 -1.65 5.58
C ARG A 121 -13.41 -1.50 6.94
N PHE A 122 -12.87 -0.65 7.79
CA PHE A 122 -13.55 -0.23 9.01
C PHE A 122 -14.68 0.76 8.70
N GLY A 123 -15.79 0.65 9.43
CA GLY A 123 -16.84 1.63 9.46
C GLY A 123 -16.43 2.90 10.23
N GLU A 124 -17.35 3.87 10.30
CA GLU A 124 -17.15 5.10 11.09
C GLU A 124 -17.11 4.84 12.60
N ASP A 125 -17.79 3.80 13.01
CA ASP A 125 -17.83 3.28 14.39
C ASP A 125 -16.58 2.46 14.76
N GLY A 126 -15.61 2.33 13.84
CA GLY A 126 -14.39 1.53 14.05
C GLY A 126 -14.59 0.02 13.95
N ALA A 127 -15.80 -0.47 13.63
CA ALA A 127 -16.05 -1.89 13.43
C ALA A 127 -15.70 -2.35 12.00
N PRO A 128 -15.17 -3.57 11.81
CA PRO A 128 -14.94 -4.11 10.49
C PRO A 128 -16.26 -4.33 9.74
N ARG A 129 -16.26 -4.02 8.45
CA ARG A 129 -17.40 -4.22 7.54
C ARG A 129 -17.20 -5.47 6.68
N ASN A 130 -18.27 -5.93 6.04
CA ASN A 130 -18.14 -6.96 5.01
C ASN A 130 -17.26 -6.45 3.86
N PRO A 131 -16.60 -7.37 3.10
CA PRO A 131 -15.87 -7.00 1.90
C PRO A 131 -16.73 -6.19 0.94
N ASP A 132 -16.14 -5.13 0.38
CA ASP A 132 -16.76 -4.23 -0.60
C ASP A 132 -16.15 -4.37 -1.99
N ARG A 133 -15.22 -5.30 -2.15
CA ARG A 133 -14.60 -5.69 -3.42
C ARG A 133 -14.22 -7.17 -3.39
N LEU A 134 -14.09 -7.74 -4.58
CA LEU A 134 -13.49 -9.05 -4.82
C LEU A 134 -12.27 -8.84 -5.72
N VAL A 135 -11.13 -9.38 -5.34
CA VAL A 135 -9.91 -9.38 -6.15
C VAL A 135 -9.55 -10.83 -6.45
N LEU A 136 -9.41 -11.14 -7.72
CA LEU A 136 -8.88 -12.41 -8.20
C LEU A 136 -7.43 -12.16 -8.60
N ASP A 137 -6.51 -12.76 -7.88
CA ASP A 137 -5.08 -12.69 -8.16
C ASP A 137 -4.70 -13.86 -9.08
N LEU A 138 -4.19 -13.53 -10.27
CA LEU A 138 -3.88 -14.50 -11.31
C LEU A 138 -2.37 -14.57 -11.50
N ASP A 139 -1.72 -15.39 -10.69
CA ASP A 139 -0.27 -15.60 -10.74
C ASP A 139 0.08 -16.72 -11.73
N PRO A 140 0.74 -16.42 -12.88
CA PRO A 140 1.16 -17.45 -13.81
C PRO A 140 2.28 -18.31 -13.22
N GLY A 141 2.14 -19.63 -13.34
CA GLY A 141 3.21 -20.56 -13.00
C GLY A 141 4.38 -20.51 -13.99
N PRO A 142 5.50 -21.18 -13.68
CA PRO A 142 6.64 -21.23 -14.58
C PRO A 142 6.25 -21.72 -15.99
N GLY A 143 6.62 -20.96 -17.02
CA GLY A 143 6.36 -21.30 -18.43
C GLY A 143 4.96 -20.89 -18.95
N VAL A 144 4.12 -20.30 -18.10
CA VAL A 144 2.82 -19.75 -18.53
C VAL A 144 3.01 -18.34 -19.05
N ALA A 145 2.49 -18.06 -20.25
CA ALA A 145 2.59 -16.74 -20.85
C ALA A 145 1.47 -15.81 -20.37
N LEU A 146 1.72 -14.50 -20.42
CA LEU A 146 0.70 -13.48 -20.11
C LEU A 146 -0.61 -13.69 -20.89
N ARG A 147 -0.51 -14.19 -22.13
CA ARG A 147 -1.69 -14.51 -22.95
C ARG A 147 -2.59 -15.53 -22.30
N ASP A 148 -2.01 -16.58 -21.70
CA ASP A 148 -2.78 -17.66 -21.06
C ASP A 148 -3.46 -17.15 -19.78
N THR A 149 -2.76 -16.29 -19.01
CA THR A 149 -3.33 -15.60 -17.85
C THR A 149 -4.47 -14.66 -18.24
N ALA A 150 -4.32 -13.95 -19.39
CA ALA A 150 -5.36 -13.08 -19.92
C ALA A 150 -6.62 -13.85 -20.34
N GLU A 151 -6.46 -15.09 -20.87
CA GLU A 151 -7.59 -15.97 -21.22
C GLU A 151 -8.36 -16.38 -19.95
N VAL A 152 -7.68 -16.75 -18.88
CA VAL A 152 -8.31 -17.03 -17.59
C VAL A 152 -9.03 -15.80 -17.04
N ALA A 153 -8.42 -14.61 -17.16
CA ALA A 153 -9.07 -13.36 -16.74
C ALA A 153 -10.35 -13.08 -17.51
N LEU A 154 -10.42 -13.42 -18.82
CA LEU A 154 -11.65 -13.29 -19.61
C LEU A 154 -12.75 -14.24 -19.12
N TRP A 155 -12.42 -15.49 -18.80
CA TRP A 155 -13.39 -16.43 -18.22
C TRP A 155 -13.89 -15.94 -16.86
N CYS A 156 -12.99 -15.47 -15.99
CA CYS A 156 -13.39 -14.88 -14.71
C CYS A 156 -14.34 -13.70 -14.90
N ARG A 157 -14.06 -12.82 -15.88
CA ARG A 157 -14.92 -11.68 -16.20
C ARG A 157 -16.31 -12.14 -16.61
N GLU A 158 -16.45 -13.10 -17.50
CA GLU A 158 -17.74 -13.62 -17.97
C GLU A 158 -18.57 -14.12 -16.77
N ILE A 159 -17.97 -14.93 -15.88
CA ILE A 159 -18.65 -15.45 -14.70
C ILE A 159 -19.11 -14.30 -13.76
N LEU A 160 -18.25 -13.30 -13.54
CA LEU A 160 -18.56 -12.20 -12.65
C LEU A 160 -19.65 -11.26 -13.23
N GLU A 161 -19.60 -11.00 -14.54
CA GLU A 161 -20.62 -10.21 -15.25
C GLU A 161 -21.99 -10.90 -15.25
N ASP A 162 -22.04 -12.22 -15.41
CA ASP A 162 -23.26 -13.03 -15.28
C ASP A 162 -23.86 -12.97 -13.86
N MET A 163 -23.01 -12.76 -12.84
CA MET A 163 -23.44 -12.50 -11.46
C MET A 163 -23.85 -11.03 -11.20
N GLY A 164 -23.79 -10.17 -12.21
CA GLY A 164 -24.11 -8.73 -12.10
C GLY A 164 -22.97 -7.90 -11.47
N LEU A 165 -21.75 -8.40 -11.43
CA LEU A 165 -20.58 -7.70 -10.89
C LEU A 165 -19.80 -7.00 -12.00
N THR A 166 -19.46 -5.73 -11.79
CA THR A 166 -18.55 -5.00 -12.70
C THR A 166 -17.11 -5.47 -12.49
N CYS A 167 -16.45 -5.90 -13.56
CA CYS A 167 -15.09 -6.41 -13.53
C CYS A 167 -14.12 -5.44 -14.23
N VAL A 168 -12.97 -5.19 -13.61
CA VAL A 168 -11.90 -4.33 -14.15
C VAL A 168 -10.58 -5.08 -14.05
N PRO A 169 -9.89 -5.35 -15.16
CA PRO A 169 -8.55 -5.92 -15.12
C PRO A 169 -7.53 -4.88 -14.65
N VAL A 170 -6.58 -5.33 -13.83
CA VAL A 170 -5.47 -4.51 -13.33
C VAL A 170 -4.18 -5.30 -13.53
N THR A 171 -3.17 -4.68 -14.14
CA THR A 171 -1.83 -5.28 -14.17
C THR A 171 -1.11 -4.94 -12.87
N SER A 172 -0.64 -5.96 -12.15
CA SER A 172 0.31 -5.77 -11.06
C SER A 172 1.74 -5.71 -11.62
N GLY A 173 2.65 -5.11 -10.91
CA GLY A 173 4.06 -5.03 -11.31
C GLY A 173 4.93 -6.13 -10.67
N SER A 174 4.31 -7.13 -10.07
CA SER A 174 5.00 -8.23 -9.37
C SER A 174 5.16 -9.45 -10.26
#